data_39d7ea043682fa028cc10a0b0e4be5bc
#
_entry.id   39d7ea043682fa028cc10a0b0e4be5bc
#
_cell.length_a   1.000
_cell.length_b   1.000
_cell.length_c   1.000
_cell.angle_alpha   90.00
_cell.angle_beta   90.00
_cell.angle_gamma   90.00
#
_symmetry.space_group_name_H-M   'P 1'
#
loop_
_entity.id
_entity.type
_entity.pdbx_description
1 polymer ?
#
loop_
_entity_poly.entity_id
_entity_poly.type
_entity_poly.pdbx_seq_one_letter_code
_entity_poly.pdbx_strand_id
1 'polypeptide(L)'
;MANVNKKTQALSAMLGVALILAVTAKGGPTANAAHLPTVGLGTADSFAVLAGSGITNTGPSVINGDIGSYPTTSITGFPPGTVNGTDHGGDAVTQGAKSDLVTAYNDAAGRTPVTTVPTELGGTTLTHGVYSSAAGTFGITGALTLDAEGDSSAVFIFQMASTLTTATASSVVLIGGGQSCNVFWQVGSSATLGGSTSFRGNILALTSITLVTSATVDGRVLARNGAVTLDTNTITTATCAAAPTATPAPTVAPTATPAPTATPAATPTPTPTATPTASPAATATPAATATVTPAPTVAPTTAPTAAASPVAKLPSTSTGDLSIPLALLVVLLAGIGLFMLRSPGRRA
;
A
#
# COMPACT_ATOMS: atom_id res chain seq x y z
N MET A 1 -18.89 -75.04 -37.65
CA MET A 1 -19.07 -73.63 -37.47
C MET A 1 -18.35 -73.27 -36.17
N ALA A 2 -17.49 -72.63 -36.29
CA ALA A 2 -16.79 -71.41 -36.22
C ALA A 2 -15.54 -71.53 -35.35
N ASN A 3 -14.46 -71.40 -36.02
CA ASN A 3 -13.12 -71.21 -35.51
C ASN A 3 -12.85 -69.74 -35.41
N VAL A 4 -12.88 -69.11 -34.21
CA VAL A 4 -12.56 -67.75 -34.03
C VAL A 4 -11.71 -67.57 -32.78
N ASN A 5 -10.49 -67.07 -33.02
CA ASN A 5 -9.59 -66.24 -32.18
C ASN A 5 -8.84 -66.86 -30.99
N LYS A 6 -7.78 -67.60 -31.38
CA LYS A 6 -6.60 -67.73 -30.50
C LYS A 6 -5.51 -66.70 -30.72
N LYS A 7 -5.82 -65.55 -31.34
CA LYS A 7 -4.80 -64.49 -31.63
C LYS A 7 -4.90 -63.23 -30.79
N THR A 8 -5.83 -63.15 -29.81
CA THR A 8 -6.01 -62.00 -29.03
C THR A 8 -5.54 -62.13 -27.59
N GLN A 9 -4.92 -63.23 -27.18
CA GLN A 9 -4.41 -63.40 -25.81
C GLN A 9 -2.88 -63.26 -25.65
N ALA A 10 -2.15 -62.97 -26.73
CA ALA A 10 -0.69 -62.86 -26.68
C ALA A 10 -0.18 -61.35 -26.64
N LEU A 11 -1.05 -60.37 -26.46
CA LEU A 11 -0.65 -58.94 -26.49
C LEU A 11 -0.93 -58.19 -25.20
N SER A 12 -1.23 -58.89 -24.09
CA SER A 12 -1.49 -58.24 -22.77
C SER A 12 -0.44 -58.53 -21.70
N ALA A 13 0.70 -59.12 -22.05
CA ALA A 13 1.74 -59.47 -21.06
C ALA A 13 3.05 -58.66 -21.20
N MET A 14 3.09 -57.55 -21.95
CA MET A 14 4.30 -56.76 -22.16
C MET A 14 4.07 -55.23 -22.00
N LEU A 15 3.29 -54.81 -21.03
CA LEU A 15 3.26 -53.39 -20.69
C LEU A 15 3.01 -53.20 -19.18
N GLY A 16 3.99 -53.51 -18.37
CA GLY A 16 3.91 -53.46 -16.91
C GLY A 16 5.22 -53.10 -16.21
N VAL A 17 6.16 -52.42 -16.90
CA VAL A 17 7.28 -51.78 -16.23
C VAL A 17 7.17 -50.30 -16.51
N ALA A 18 6.19 -49.64 -15.85
CA ALA A 18 6.19 -48.20 -15.72
C ALA A 18 7.33 -47.84 -14.78
N LEU A 19 8.42 -47.36 -15.37
CA LEU A 19 9.51 -46.66 -14.68
C LEU A 19 8.91 -45.45 -14.00
N ILE A 20 8.60 -45.55 -12.70
CA ILE A 20 8.30 -44.40 -11.85
C ILE A 20 9.62 -43.63 -11.67
N LEU A 21 9.94 -42.76 -12.61
CA LEU A 21 10.92 -41.72 -12.40
C LEU A 21 10.31 -40.74 -11.36
N ALA A 22 10.58 -40.97 -10.10
CA ALA A 22 10.34 -39.96 -9.08
C ALA A 22 11.25 -38.76 -9.39
N VAL A 23 10.75 -37.83 -10.17
CA VAL A 23 11.32 -36.51 -10.24
C VAL A 23 11.14 -35.88 -8.87
N THR A 24 12.13 -36.02 -7.99
CA THR A 24 12.27 -35.15 -6.84
C THR A 24 12.56 -33.76 -7.40
N ALA A 25 11.50 -33.00 -7.63
CA ALA A 25 11.64 -31.56 -7.80
C ALA A 25 12.32 -31.06 -6.52
N LYS A 26 13.63 -30.87 -6.58
CA LYS A 26 14.31 -29.99 -5.63
C LYS A 26 13.62 -28.65 -5.80
N GLY A 27 12.74 -28.28 -4.86
CA GLY A 27 12.23 -26.94 -4.75
C GLY A 27 13.46 -26.03 -4.67
N GLY A 28 13.83 -25.43 -5.82
CA GLY A 28 14.74 -24.29 -5.80
C GLY A 28 14.11 -23.23 -4.88
N PRO A 29 14.90 -22.33 -4.28
CA PRO A 29 14.33 -21.22 -3.57
C PRO A 29 13.32 -20.56 -4.52
N THR A 30 12.03 -20.58 -4.14
CA THR A 30 11.03 -19.78 -4.82
C THR A 30 11.57 -18.36 -4.75
N ALA A 31 11.87 -17.78 -5.91
CA ALA A 31 12.22 -16.37 -5.97
C ALA A 31 11.06 -15.66 -5.27
N ASN A 32 11.33 -15.11 -4.09
CA ASN A 32 10.38 -14.25 -3.42
C ASN A 32 10.03 -13.18 -4.44
N ALA A 33 8.79 -13.17 -4.91
CA ALA A 33 8.31 -12.07 -5.72
C ALA A 33 8.65 -10.82 -4.90
N ALA A 34 9.36 -9.86 -5.50
CA ALA A 34 9.82 -8.69 -4.79
C ALA A 34 8.58 -8.01 -4.19
N HIS A 35 8.44 -8.10 -2.86
CA HIS A 35 7.30 -7.53 -2.15
C HIS A 35 7.27 -6.03 -2.39
N LEU A 36 6.06 -5.53 -2.62
CA LEU A 36 5.85 -4.09 -2.71
C LEU A 36 6.26 -3.47 -1.36
N PRO A 37 7.23 -2.53 -1.31
CA PRO A 37 7.61 -1.92 -0.05
C PRO A 37 6.43 -1.13 0.52
N THR A 38 6.32 -1.08 1.87
CA THR A 38 5.30 -0.29 2.54
C THR A 38 5.42 1.20 2.19
N VAL A 39 4.32 1.95 2.32
CA VAL A 39 4.33 3.41 2.15
C VAL A 39 4.86 4.05 3.43
N GLY A 40 5.95 4.80 3.34
CA GLY A 40 6.52 5.49 4.48
C GLY A 40 5.68 6.70 4.88
N LEU A 41 5.20 6.73 6.14
CA LEU A 41 4.41 7.86 6.67
C LEU A 41 5.28 8.94 7.33
N GLY A 42 6.58 8.68 7.54
CA GLY A 42 7.48 9.63 8.19
C GLY A 42 6.97 10.06 9.58
N THR A 43 6.99 11.34 9.87
CA THR A 43 6.48 11.89 11.13
C THR A 43 4.95 11.82 11.26
N ALA A 44 4.21 11.56 10.17
CA ALA A 44 2.76 11.31 10.23
C ALA A 44 2.43 9.92 10.82
N ASP A 45 3.42 9.07 11.07
CA ASP A 45 3.20 7.72 11.59
C ASP A 45 2.67 7.70 13.03
N SER A 46 3.00 8.68 13.88
CA SER A 46 2.46 8.79 15.25
C SER A 46 1.02 9.31 15.29
N PHE A 47 0.55 9.97 14.22
CA PHE A 47 -0.77 10.59 14.20
C PHE A 47 -1.87 9.58 13.90
N ALA A 48 -2.84 9.47 14.81
CA ALA A 48 -4.09 8.77 14.55
C ALA A 48 -5.03 9.64 13.68
N VAL A 49 -5.02 10.96 13.90
CA VAL A 49 -5.84 11.92 13.14
C VAL A 49 -5.01 13.14 12.76
N LEU A 50 -4.93 13.43 11.46
CA LEU A 50 -4.24 14.59 10.93
C LEU A 50 -5.14 15.31 9.91
N ALA A 51 -5.34 16.62 10.08
CA ALA A 51 -6.22 17.39 9.22
C ALA A 51 -5.51 18.60 8.58
N GLY A 52 -6.12 19.13 7.51
CA GLY A 52 -5.70 20.38 6.86
C GLY A 52 -6.54 21.58 7.27
N SER A 53 -7.83 21.35 7.49
CA SER A 53 -8.81 22.45 7.76
C SER A 53 -9.50 22.32 9.10
N GLY A 54 -8.94 21.55 10.04
CA GLY A 54 -9.48 21.38 11.39
C GLY A 54 -10.01 19.96 11.64
N ILE A 55 -10.13 19.65 12.93
CA ILE A 55 -10.74 18.41 13.45
C ILE A 55 -11.96 18.81 14.25
N THR A 56 -13.11 18.20 13.93
CA THR A 56 -14.35 18.38 14.69
C THR A 56 -14.82 17.01 15.19
N ASN A 57 -15.00 16.89 16.48
CA ASN A 57 -15.52 15.69 17.09
C ASN A 57 -16.88 15.95 17.77
N THR A 58 -17.80 15.01 17.60
CA THR A 58 -19.07 14.97 18.32
C THR A 58 -19.13 13.66 19.12
N GLY A 59 -19.56 13.74 20.36
CA GLY A 59 -19.68 12.56 21.22
C GLY A 59 -18.34 12.04 21.78
N PRO A 60 -18.38 10.91 22.52
CA PRO A 60 -17.22 10.40 23.27
C PRO A 60 -16.28 9.54 22.40
N SER A 61 -15.71 10.14 21.34
CA SER A 61 -14.67 9.46 20.55
C SER A 61 -13.42 9.19 21.38
N VAL A 62 -12.74 8.08 21.07
CA VAL A 62 -11.47 7.66 21.69
C VAL A 62 -10.40 7.57 20.61
N ILE A 63 -9.37 8.41 20.73
CA ILE A 63 -8.25 8.45 19.78
C ILE A 63 -6.99 7.95 20.48
N ASN A 64 -6.49 6.79 20.01
CA ASN A 64 -5.25 6.19 20.49
C ASN A 64 -4.11 6.51 19.51
N GLY A 65 -3.46 7.64 19.74
CA GLY A 65 -2.39 8.23 18.93
C GLY A 65 -2.48 9.75 18.92
N ASP A 66 -1.55 10.40 18.26
CA ASP A 66 -1.48 11.85 18.21
C ASP A 66 -2.56 12.45 17.30
N ILE A 67 -2.93 13.71 17.58
CA ILE A 67 -3.81 14.49 16.71
C ILE A 67 -3.15 15.83 16.37
N GLY A 68 -3.48 16.35 15.18
CA GLY A 68 -2.99 17.66 14.75
C GLY A 68 -3.72 18.17 13.51
N SER A 69 -3.68 19.49 13.34
CA SER A 69 -4.29 20.13 12.18
C SER A 69 -3.49 21.36 11.75
N TYR A 70 -3.12 21.44 10.47
CA TYR A 70 -2.39 22.55 9.87
C TYR A 70 -2.69 22.64 8.36
N PRO A 71 -2.88 23.83 7.77
CA PRO A 71 -2.66 25.19 8.34
C PRO A 71 -3.77 25.69 9.27
N THR A 72 -4.97 25.14 9.23
CA THR A 72 -6.02 25.50 10.18
C THR A 72 -5.88 24.65 11.43
N THR A 73 -5.58 25.30 12.57
CA THR A 73 -5.21 24.62 13.81
C THR A 73 -6.42 24.31 14.71
N SER A 74 -7.66 24.47 14.22
CA SER A 74 -8.87 24.25 14.99
C SER A 74 -9.09 22.77 15.28
N ILE A 75 -9.09 22.40 16.55
CA ILE A 75 -9.43 21.07 17.06
C ILE A 75 -10.52 21.26 18.12
N THR A 76 -11.69 20.67 17.91
CA THR A 76 -12.87 20.87 18.76
C THR A 76 -13.54 19.55 19.12
N GLY A 77 -14.27 19.52 20.26
CA GLY A 77 -14.99 18.35 20.73
C GLY A 77 -14.16 17.40 21.59
N PHE A 78 -13.04 17.86 22.13
CA PHE A 78 -12.20 17.16 23.10
C PHE A 78 -12.05 18.01 24.37
N PRO A 79 -12.93 17.85 25.41
CA PRO A 79 -13.99 16.84 25.57
C PRO A 79 -15.26 17.09 24.71
N PRO A 80 -16.21 16.11 24.56
CA PRO A 80 -16.26 14.81 25.26
C PRO A 80 -15.35 13.72 24.69
N GLY A 81 -14.70 13.93 23.53
CA GLY A 81 -13.70 13.02 23.01
C GLY A 81 -12.47 12.95 23.91
N THR A 82 -11.75 11.83 23.84
CA THR A 82 -10.50 11.57 24.58
C THR A 82 -9.37 11.29 23.59
N VAL A 83 -8.22 11.90 23.83
CA VAL A 83 -6.98 11.65 23.07
C VAL A 83 -5.99 10.95 24.00
N ASN A 84 -5.64 9.70 23.69
CA ASN A 84 -4.59 8.91 24.37
C ASN A 84 -3.27 9.03 23.58
N GLY A 85 -2.85 10.23 23.32
CA GLY A 85 -1.68 10.68 22.61
C GLY A 85 -1.48 12.17 22.86
N THR A 86 -0.71 12.81 22.01
CA THR A 86 -0.46 14.26 22.10
C THR A 86 -1.38 15.02 21.15
N ASP A 87 -2.02 16.07 21.63
CA ASP A 87 -2.63 17.11 20.77
C ASP A 87 -1.55 18.13 20.42
N HIS A 88 -1.05 18.03 19.20
CA HIS A 88 -0.02 18.91 18.66
C HIS A 88 -0.59 20.23 18.12
N GLY A 89 -1.92 20.35 18.02
CA GLY A 89 -2.52 21.50 17.35
C GLY A 89 -1.91 21.69 15.96
N GLY A 90 -1.29 22.85 15.72
CA GLY A 90 -0.59 23.16 14.48
C GLY A 90 0.91 23.46 14.69
N ASP A 91 1.53 22.83 15.66
CA ASP A 91 2.95 22.99 15.99
C ASP A 91 3.90 22.50 14.89
N ALA A 92 5.21 22.56 15.12
CA ALA A 92 6.23 22.14 14.16
C ALA A 92 6.16 20.63 13.85
N VAL A 93 5.72 19.80 14.81
CA VAL A 93 5.55 18.34 14.61
C VAL A 93 4.40 18.10 13.63
N THR A 94 3.25 18.76 13.84
CA THR A 94 2.12 18.70 12.90
C THR A 94 2.51 19.19 11.50
N GLN A 95 3.28 20.29 11.40
CA GLN A 95 3.73 20.81 10.10
C GLN A 95 4.63 19.82 9.37
N GLY A 96 5.57 19.16 10.09
CA GLY A 96 6.39 18.09 9.57
C GLY A 96 5.55 16.92 9.08
N ALA A 97 4.62 16.44 9.90
CA ALA A 97 3.70 15.36 9.57
C ALA A 97 2.83 15.67 8.33
N LYS A 98 2.40 16.91 8.16
CA LYS A 98 1.67 17.35 6.95
C LYS A 98 2.55 17.27 5.70
N SER A 99 3.82 17.63 5.78
CA SER A 99 4.78 17.48 4.68
C SER A 99 5.00 16.00 4.31
N ASP A 100 5.20 15.16 5.32
CA ASP A 100 5.39 13.73 5.14
C ASP A 100 4.13 13.04 4.60
N LEU A 101 2.93 13.48 5.02
CA LEU A 101 1.67 13.02 4.46
C LEU A 101 1.55 13.33 2.96
N VAL A 102 2.05 14.48 2.50
CA VAL A 102 2.10 14.79 1.05
C VAL A 102 2.98 13.79 0.32
N THR A 103 4.15 13.46 0.88
CA THR A 103 5.08 12.50 0.31
C THR A 103 4.46 11.10 0.28
N ALA A 104 3.89 10.63 1.39
CA ALA A 104 3.22 9.34 1.50
C ALA A 104 2.04 9.19 0.52
N TYR A 105 1.22 10.24 0.42
CA TYR A 105 0.10 10.26 -0.52
C TYR A 105 0.56 10.13 -1.98
N ASN A 106 1.60 10.89 -2.36
CA ASN A 106 2.14 10.84 -3.72
C ASN A 106 2.83 9.50 -4.01
N ASP A 107 3.52 8.93 -3.03
CA ASP A 107 4.08 7.58 -3.14
C ASP A 107 2.97 6.54 -3.36
N ALA A 108 1.94 6.51 -2.53
CA ALA A 108 0.81 5.60 -2.70
C ALA A 108 0.12 5.77 -4.06
N ALA A 109 -0.07 7.01 -4.52
CA ALA A 109 -0.69 7.31 -5.81
C ALA A 109 0.16 6.89 -7.02
N GLY A 110 1.49 6.87 -6.87
CA GLY A 110 2.44 6.52 -7.94
C GLY A 110 2.79 5.04 -8.04
N ARG A 111 2.29 4.18 -7.13
CA ARG A 111 2.66 2.76 -7.12
C ARG A 111 2.10 1.99 -8.29
N THR A 112 2.91 1.08 -8.83
CA THR A 112 2.59 0.22 -9.98
C THR A 112 3.19 -1.19 -9.75
N PRO A 113 2.71 -2.24 -10.44
CA PRO A 113 1.59 -2.24 -11.40
C PRO A 113 0.23 -2.12 -10.70
N VAL A 114 -0.77 -1.55 -11.38
CA VAL A 114 -2.12 -1.36 -10.85
C VAL A 114 -3.08 -2.38 -11.44
N THR A 115 -3.82 -3.07 -10.59
CA THR A 115 -4.88 -4.00 -10.98
C THR A 115 -6.23 -3.29 -10.90
N THR A 116 -7.00 -3.31 -11.99
CA THR A 116 -8.37 -2.77 -11.99
C THR A 116 -9.34 -3.79 -11.40
N VAL A 117 -10.10 -3.37 -10.41
CA VAL A 117 -11.12 -4.19 -9.73
C VAL A 117 -12.49 -3.49 -9.78
N PRO A 118 -13.60 -4.17 -9.44
CA PRO A 118 -14.90 -3.54 -9.34
C PRO A 118 -14.92 -2.36 -8.36
N THR A 119 -15.78 -1.39 -8.61
CA THR A 119 -15.97 -0.22 -7.74
C THR A 119 -16.50 -0.61 -6.36
N GLU A 120 -17.39 -1.60 -6.31
CA GLU A 120 -17.89 -2.17 -5.05
C GLU A 120 -16.99 -3.33 -4.63
N LEU A 121 -16.36 -3.18 -3.47
CA LEU A 121 -15.42 -4.15 -2.91
C LEU A 121 -16.06 -5.10 -1.89
N GLY A 122 -17.27 -4.79 -1.41
CA GLY A 122 -17.98 -5.64 -0.46
C GLY A 122 -18.22 -7.05 -1.00
N GLY A 123 -17.96 -8.05 -0.16
CA GLY A 123 -18.05 -9.46 -0.53
C GLY A 123 -16.89 -10.00 -1.37
N THR A 124 -15.85 -9.19 -1.65
CA THR A 124 -14.67 -9.64 -2.40
C THR A 124 -13.52 -10.03 -1.48
N THR A 125 -12.63 -10.88 -1.99
CA THR A 125 -11.34 -11.19 -1.38
C THR A 125 -10.24 -10.76 -2.35
N LEU A 126 -9.30 -9.96 -1.85
CA LEU A 126 -8.16 -9.45 -2.62
C LEU A 126 -6.86 -9.87 -1.93
N THR A 127 -5.84 -10.22 -2.71
CA THR A 127 -4.49 -10.48 -2.22
C THR A 127 -3.69 -9.19 -2.16
N HIS A 128 -2.41 -9.24 -1.77
CA HIS A 128 -1.55 -8.05 -1.74
C HIS A 128 -1.37 -7.45 -3.14
N GLY A 129 -1.25 -6.12 -3.22
CA GLY A 129 -1.09 -5.43 -4.50
C GLY A 129 -1.59 -3.99 -4.52
N VAL A 130 -1.61 -3.40 -5.72
CA VAL A 130 -2.12 -2.05 -5.98
C VAL A 130 -3.40 -2.15 -6.80
N TYR A 131 -4.45 -1.49 -6.35
CA TYR A 131 -5.79 -1.59 -6.92
C TYR A 131 -6.36 -0.23 -7.29
N SER A 132 -7.09 -0.20 -8.41
CA SER A 132 -7.92 0.94 -8.80
C SER A 132 -9.26 0.45 -9.35
N SER A 133 -10.21 1.36 -9.51
CA SER A 133 -11.45 1.09 -10.24
C SER A 133 -11.59 1.99 -11.46
N ALA A 134 -12.28 1.51 -12.48
CA ALA A 134 -12.54 2.30 -13.69
C ALA A 134 -13.33 3.59 -13.40
N ALA A 135 -14.16 3.59 -12.36
CA ALA A 135 -14.91 4.76 -11.92
C ALA A 135 -14.08 5.76 -11.08
N GLY A 136 -12.86 5.38 -10.68
CA GLY A 136 -12.01 6.20 -9.81
C GLY A 136 -12.53 6.36 -8.38
N THR A 137 -13.49 5.53 -7.95
CA THR A 137 -14.05 5.50 -6.60
C THR A 137 -14.10 4.07 -6.08
N PHE A 138 -14.14 3.89 -4.76
CA PHE A 138 -14.46 2.61 -4.16
C PHE A 138 -15.61 2.74 -3.15
N GLY A 139 -16.48 1.71 -3.19
CA GLY A 139 -17.53 1.44 -2.22
C GLY A 139 -17.21 0.15 -1.45
N ILE A 140 -17.63 0.09 -0.19
CA ILE A 140 -17.57 -1.13 0.62
C ILE A 140 -18.94 -1.33 1.28
N THR A 141 -19.71 -2.32 0.82
CA THR A 141 -20.98 -2.73 1.44
C THR A 141 -20.82 -4.14 1.99
N GLY A 142 -20.87 -4.29 3.31
CA GLY A 142 -20.55 -5.56 3.98
C GLY A 142 -19.04 -5.74 4.17
N ALA A 143 -18.51 -6.96 3.99
CA ALA A 143 -17.12 -7.29 4.29
C ALA A 143 -16.25 -7.28 3.03
N LEU A 144 -15.13 -6.55 3.07
CA LEU A 144 -13.99 -6.72 2.17
C LEU A 144 -12.94 -7.55 2.89
N THR A 145 -12.48 -8.64 2.27
CA THR A 145 -11.40 -9.48 2.82
C THR A 145 -10.08 -9.19 2.09
N LEU A 146 -9.01 -8.94 2.85
CA LEU A 146 -7.65 -8.77 2.36
C LEU A 146 -6.81 -9.94 2.86
N ASP A 147 -6.37 -10.79 1.93
CA ASP A 147 -5.60 -11.99 2.22
C ASP A 147 -4.11 -11.74 1.95
N ALA A 148 -3.31 -11.77 2.98
CA ALA A 148 -1.87 -11.64 2.89
C ALA A 148 -1.14 -12.94 2.50
N GLU A 149 -1.87 -14.04 2.27
CA GLU A 149 -1.34 -15.33 1.82
C GLU A 149 -0.20 -15.88 2.70
N GLY A 150 -0.20 -15.55 3.99
CA GLY A 150 0.83 -15.96 4.96
C GLY A 150 1.98 -14.96 5.12
N ASP A 151 1.99 -13.88 4.37
CA ASP A 151 3.04 -12.87 4.41
C ASP A 151 2.62 -11.65 5.24
N SER A 152 3.21 -11.51 6.43
CA SER A 152 2.95 -10.36 7.31
C SER A 152 3.51 -9.03 6.79
N SER A 153 4.34 -9.05 5.75
CA SER A 153 4.85 -7.86 5.07
C SER A 153 4.03 -7.46 3.83
N ALA A 154 2.98 -8.20 3.51
CA ALA A 154 2.09 -7.94 2.39
C ALA A 154 1.50 -6.53 2.44
N VAL A 155 1.60 -5.80 1.33
CA VAL A 155 1.14 -4.41 1.21
C VAL A 155 -0.07 -4.33 0.28
N PHE A 156 -1.10 -3.62 0.72
CA PHE A 156 -2.33 -3.35 -0.03
C PHE A 156 -2.46 -1.85 -0.26
N ILE A 157 -2.57 -1.43 -1.51
CA ILE A 157 -2.74 -0.01 -1.85
C ILE A 157 -3.97 0.14 -2.75
N PHE A 158 -4.91 0.97 -2.32
CA PHE A 158 -6.11 1.32 -3.09
C PHE A 158 -5.97 2.75 -3.59
N GLN A 159 -5.92 2.91 -4.92
CA GLN A 159 -5.78 4.21 -5.58
C GLN A 159 -7.13 4.66 -6.12
N MET A 160 -7.61 5.81 -5.67
CA MET A 160 -8.87 6.40 -6.08
C MET A 160 -8.65 7.81 -6.61
N ALA A 161 -9.14 8.08 -7.81
CA ALA A 161 -9.15 9.45 -8.36
C ALA A 161 -10.17 10.35 -7.65
N SER A 162 -11.17 9.77 -6.98
CA SER A 162 -12.24 10.49 -6.30
C SER A 162 -12.47 9.97 -4.87
N THR A 163 -13.57 9.27 -4.59
CA THR A 163 -14.06 9.02 -3.23
C THR A 163 -13.92 7.59 -2.75
N LEU A 164 -13.78 7.44 -1.43
CA LEU A 164 -14.02 6.21 -0.69
C LEU A 164 -15.30 6.35 0.13
N THR A 165 -16.20 5.36 0.03
CA THR A 165 -17.43 5.34 0.85
C THR A 165 -17.67 3.94 1.39
N THR A 166 -17.94 3.82 2.69
CA THR A 166 -18.42 2.55 3.25
C THR A 166 -19.87 2.67 3.65
N ALA A 167 -20.65 1.61 3.46
CA ALA A 167 -22.00 1.51 4.00
C ALA A 167 -21.96 1.30 5.51
N THR A 168 -23.11 1.48 6.17
CA THR A 168 -23.23 1.18 7.62
C THR A 168 -22.92 -0.28 7.89
N ALA A 169 -22.21 -0.55 9.00
CA ALA A 169 -21.81 -1.87 9.47
C ALA A 169 -20.93 -2.66 8.46
N SER A 170 -20.24 -1.94 7.57
CA SER A 170 -19.24 -2.55 6.69
C SER A 170 -17.94 -2.89 7.44
N SER A 171 -17.13 -3.78 6.87
CA SER A 171 -15.86 -4.15 7.49
C SER A 171 -14.76 -4.39 6.47
N VAL A 172 -13.52 -4.08 6.86
CA VAL A 172 -12.31 -4.57 6.21
C VAL A 172 -11.70 -5.65 7.10
N VAL A 173 -11.59 -6.87 6.58
CA VAL A 173 -11.11 -8.04 7.30
C VAL A 173 -9.74 -8.43 6.76
N LEU A 174 -8.75 -8.60 7.65
CA LEU A 174 -7.42 -9.07 7.29
C LEU A 174 -7.28 -10.54 7.65
N ILE A 175 -6.81 -11.35 6.72
CA ILE A 175 -6.49 -12.76 6.91
C ILE A 175 -5.08 -13.07 6.39
N GLY A 176 -4.63 -14.31 6.59
CA GLY A 176 -3.32 -14.73 6.08
C GLY A 176 -2.13 -13.97 6.68
N GLY A 177 -2.26 -13.40 7.89
CA GLY A 177 -1.18 -12.62 8.52
C GLY A 177 -1.13 -11.14 8.11
N GLY A 178 -2.13 -10.64 7.36
CA GLY A 178 -2.20 -9.24 6.94
C GLY A 178 -2.21 -8.27 8.12
N GLN A 179 -1.56 -7.12 7.97
CA GLN A 179 -1.42 -6.11 9.01
C GLN A 179 -2.02 -4.77 8.57
N SER A 180 -2.82 -4.13 9.44
CA SER A 180 -3.49 -2.85 9.15
C SER A 180 -2.52 -1.73 8.79
N CYS A 181 -1.31 -1.74 9.34
CA CYS A 181 -0.25 -0.77 9.06
C CYS A 181 0.23 -0.82 7.59
N ASN A 182 0.04 -1.94 6.89
CA ASN A 182 0.41 -2.15 5.49
C ASN A 182 -0.75 -1.99 4.51
N VAL A 183 -1.90 -1.50 4.97
CA VAL A 183 -3.05 -1.19 4.10
C VAL A 183 -3.16 0.32 3.93
N PHE A 184 -3.18 0.79 2.68
CA PHE A 184 -3.20 2.21 2.34
C PHE A 184 -4.34 2.54 1.38
N TRP A 185 -5.15 3.54 1.74
CA TRP A 185 -6.27 4.04 0.98
C TRP A 185 -5.94 5.46 0.49
N GLN A 186 -5.35 5.55 -0.71
CA GLN A 186 -5.10 6.85 -1.34
C GLN A 186 -6.39 7.33 -2.01
N VAL A 187 -6.95 8.43 -1.50
CA VAL A 187 -8.26 8.96 -1.89
C VAL A 187 -8.08 10.34 -2.54
N GLY A 188 -8.40 10.44 -3.84
CA GLY A 188 -8.21 11.66 -4.64
C GLY A 188 -9.17 12.81 -4.27
N SER A 189 -10.17 12.54 -3.44
CA SER A 189 -11.08 13.56 -2.88
C SER A 189 -11.33 13.25 -1.41
N SER A 190 -12.54 12.86 -1.02
CA SER A 190 -12.96 12.66 0.37
C SER A 190 -13.29 11.21 0.66
N ALA A 191 -13.08 10.81 1.92
CA ALA A 191 -13.51 9.52 2.43
C ALA A 191 -14.68 9.68 3.42
N THR A 192 -15.67 8.78 3.34
CA THR A 192 -16.78 8.71 4.29
C THR A 192 -16.94 7.28 4.78
N LEU A 193 -16.71 7.05 6.07
CA LEU A 193 -16.98 5.77 6.69
C LEU A 193 -18.38 5.78 7.31
N GLY A 194 -19.25 4.88 6.86
CA GLY A 194 -20.60 4.71 7.39
C GLY A 194 -20.62 4.29 8.85
N GLY A 195 -21.73 4.50 9.52
CA GLY A 195 -21.86 4.21 10.95
C GLY A 195 -21.55 2.75 11.29
N SER A 196 -20.92 2.52 12.43
CA SER A 196 -20.50 1.18 12.89
C SER A 196 -19.61 0.41 11.93
N THR A 197 -18.94 1.09 10.99
CA THR A 197 -17.92 0.47 10.14
C THR A 197 -16.72 0.02 10.96
N SER A 198 -16.22 -1.21 10.74
CA SER A 198 -14.94 -1.69 11.26
C SER A 198 -13.88 -1.60 10.16
N PHE A 199 -13.09 -0.55 10.18
CA PHE A 199 -12.14 -0.23 9.10
C PHE A 199 -10.71 -0.55 9.48
N ARG A 200 -9.91 -1.00 8.51
CA ARG A 200 -8.49 -1.30 8.69
C ARG A 200 -7.65 -0.60 7.63
N GLY A 201 -6.56 0.00 8.07
CA GLY A 201 -5.59 0.66 7.21
C GLY A 201 -5.55 2.17 7.36
N ASN A 202 -4.61 2.78 6.63
CA ASN A 202 -4.29 4.20 6.68
C ASN A 202 -5.02 4.94 5.55
N ILE A 203 -5.92 5.86 5.89
CA ILE A 203 -6.64 6.69 4.93
C ILE A 203 -5.81 7.94 4.65
N LEU A 204 -5.38 8.12 3.40
CA LEU A 204 -4.64 9.27 2.90
C LEU A 204 -5.56 10.04 1.94
N ALA A 205 -6.36 10.96 2.44
CA ALA A 205 -7.32 11.70 1.62
C ALA A 205 -6.80 13.06 1.18
N LEU A 206 -7.06 13.44 -0.08
CA LEU A 206 -6.69 14.75 -0.59
C LEU A 206 -7.49 15.86 0.08
N THR A 207 -8.80 15.64 0.28
CA THR A 207 -9.70 16.60 0.93
C THR A 207 -10.10 16.11 2.31
N SER A 208 -11.35 15.85 2.55
CA SER A 208 -11.89 15.61 3.89
C SER A 208 -12.11 14.15 4.22
N ILE A 209 -12.14 13.83 5.50
CA ILE A 209 -12.53 12.50 5.98
C ILE A 209 -13.65 12.65 7.00
N THR A 210 -14.72 11.89 6.83
CA THR A 210 -15.86 11.84 7.76
C THR A 210 -16.05 10.43 8.27
N LEU A 211 -16.02 10.27 9.58
CA LEU A 211 -16.39 9.04 10.26
C LEU A 211 -17.77 9.25 10.89
N VAL A 212 -18.77 8.50 10.41
CA VAL A 212 -20.12 8.52 10.97
C VAL A 212 -20.14 7.75 12.29
N THR A 213 -21.17 7.94 13.06
CA THR A 213 -21.34 7.43 14.44
C THR A 213 -20.85 6.01 14.62
N SER A 214 -20.00 5.81 15.63
CA SER A 214 -19.47 4.51 16.07
C SER A 214 -18.59 3.75 15.05
N ALA A 215 -18.13 4.39 13.98
CA ALA A 215 -17.13 3.79 13.13
C ALA A 215 -15.80 3.62 13.88
N THR A 216 -15.13 2.49 13.67
CA THR A 216 -13.84 2.16 14.27
C THR A 216 -12.77 2.06 13.19
N VAL A 217 -11.57 2.56 13.48
CA VAL A 217 -10.41 2.49 12.58
C VAL A 217 -9.22 1.92 13.32
N ASP A 218 -8.73 0.77 12.83
CA ASP A 218 -7.40 0.26 13.17
C ASP A 218 -6.45 0.71 12.06
N GLY A 219 -5.81 1.85 12.28
CA GLY A 219 -5.08 2.60 11.25
C GLY A 219 -5.03 4.09 11.54
N ARG A 220 -5.03 4.91 10.48
CA ARG A 220 -4.90 6.37 10.56
C ARG A 220 -5.89 7.09 9.66
N VAL A 221 -6.26 8.29 10.05
CA VAL A 221 -7.21 9.18 9.36
C VAL A 221 -6.49 10.47 9.02
N LEU A 222 -5.91 10.54 7.81
CA LEU A 222 -4.96 11.57 7.42
C LEU A 222 -5.50 12.36 6.21
N ALA A 223 -6.03 13.57 6.48
CA ALA A 223 -6.54 14.49 5.46
C ALA A 223 -5.48 15.54 5.09
N ARG A 224 -5.14 15.65 3.78
CA ARG A 224 -4.13 16.61 3.33
C ARG A 224 -4.62 18.06 3.44
N ASN A 225 -5.77 18.37 2.84
CA ASN A 225 -6.24 19.76 2.70
C ASN A 225 -7.54 20.02 3.45
N GLY A 226 -8.36 19.00 3.65
CA GLY A 226 -9.69 19.13 4.23
C GLY A 226 -9.74 18.87 5.73
N ALA A 227 -10.96 18.89 6.26
CA ALA A 227 -11.26 18.61 7.64
C ALA A 227 -11.41 17.12 7.93
N VAL A 228 -11.24 16.76 9.20
CA VAL A 228 -11.65 15.46 9.73
C VAL A 228 -12.83 15.68 10.67
N THR A 229 -13.93 14.96 10.40
CA THR A 229 -15.15 14.99 11.23
C THR A 229 -15.37 13.62 11.86
N LEU A 230 -15.57 13.62 13.16
CA LEU A 230 -15.69 12.41 13.98
C LEU A 230 -17.01 12.48 14.78
N ASP A 231 -17.60 11.30 15.03
CA ASP A 231 -18.78 11.14 15.87
C ASP A 231 -18.75 9.79 16.62
N THR A 232 -18.40 9.82 17.90
CA THR A 232 -18.39 8.63 18.77
C THR A 232 -17.50 7.49 18.20
N ASN A 233 -16.34 7.85 17.67
CA ASN A 233 -15.46 6.91 16.96
C ASN A 233 -14.36 6.36 17.87
N THR A 234 -13.80 5.20 17.50
CA THR A 234 -12.54 4.71 18.07
C THR A 234 -11.51 4.60 16.95
N ILE A 235 -10.39 5.31 17.11
CA ILE A 235 -9.27 5.28 16.15
C ILE A 235 -8.02 4.86 16.90
N THR A 236 -7.35 3.84 16.40
CA THR A 236 -6.10 3.33 17.00
C THR A 236 -5.04 3.24 15.91
N THR A 237 -3.90 3.88 16.11
CA THR A 237 -2.76 3.77 15.19
C THR A 237 -2.32 2.32 15.07
N ALA A 238 -2.31 1.81 13.84
CA ALA A 238 -1.81 0.47 13.58
C ALA A 238 -0.28 0.45 13.62
N THR A 239 0.29 -0.50 14.36
CA THR A 239 1.73 -0.79 14.36
C THR A 239 1.98 -2.12 13.67
N CYS A 240 2.99 -2.18 12.80
CA CYS A 240 3.41 -3.44 12.21
C CYS A 240 4.17 -4.29 13.23
N ALA A 241 3.73 -5.51 13.42
CA ALA A 241 4.57 -6.51 14.08
C ALA A 241 5.78 -6.81 13.18
N ALA A 242 6.96 -6.92 13.77
CA ALA A 242 8.13 -7.37 13.02
C ALA A 242 7.84 -8.75 12.39
N ALA A 243 8.21 -8.90 11.12
CA ALA A 243 8.16 -10.21 10.49
C ALA A 243 8.97 -11.20 11.32
N PRO A 244 8.49 -12.45 11.53
CA PRO A 244 9.28 -13.44 12.23
C PRO A 244 10.62 -13.57 11.53
N THR A 245 11.70 -13.34 12.28
CA THR A 245 13.07 -13.53 11.76
C THR A 245 13.16 -14.98 11.29
N ALA A 246 13.40 -15.18 9.99
CA ALA A 246 13.56 -16.51 9.45
C ALA A 246 14.61 -17.25 10.32
N THR A 247 14.21 -18.33 10.97
CA THR A 247 15.14 -19.20 11.67
C THR A 247 16.19 -19.62 10.64
N PRO A 248 17.49 -19.34 10.86
CA PRO A 248 18.50 -19.72 9.90
C PRO A 248 18.34 -21.20 9.59
N ALA A 249 18.25 -21.51 8.30
CA ALA A 249 18.18 -22.91 7.86
C ALA A 249 19.35 -23.67 8.49
N PRO A 250 19.16 -24.88 8.99
CA PRO A 250 20.27 -25.63 9.59
C PRO A 250 21.40 -25.69 8.57
N THR A 251 22.54 -25.12 8.95
CA THR A 251 23.76 -25.20 8.14
C THR A 251 24.06 -26.67 7.96
N VAL A 252 23.90 -27.19 6.74
CA VAL A 252 24.33 -28.57 6.43
C VAL A 252 25.80 -28.65 6.78
N ALA A 253 26.10 -29.50 7.73
CA ALA A 253 27.47 -29.76 8.11
C ALA A 253 28.27 -30.14 6.82
N PRO A 254 29.47 -29.60 6.63
CA PRO A 254 30.25 -29.91 5.45
C PRO A 254 30.44 -31.43 5.39
N THR A 255 29.96 -32.03 4.29
CA THR A 255 30.20 -33.44 3.99
C THR A 255 31.70 -33.67 4.06
N ALA A 256 32.15 -34.63 4.92
CA ALA A 256 33.53 -34.93 5.07
C ALA A 256 34.19 -35.17 3.70
N THR A 257 35.19 -34.35 3.36
CA THR A 257 36.00 -34.53 2.17
C THR A 257 36.59 -35.93 2.23
N PRO A 258 36.45 -36.79 1.20
CA PRO A 258 37.07 -38.12 1.20
C PRO A 258 38.57 -37.96 1.37
N ALA A 259 39.17 -38.74 2.27
CA ALA A 259 40.62 -38.74 2.52
C ALA A 259 41.36 -38.95 1.19
N PRO A 260 42.46 -38.24 0.94
CA PRO A 260 43.23 -38.40 -0.28
C PRO A 260 43.71 -39.82 -0.39
N THR A 261 43.36 -40.50 -1.48
CA THR A 261 43.90 -41.81 -1.85
C THR A 261 45.40 -41.71 -2.01
N ALA A 262 46.16 -42.56 -1.30
CA ALA A 262 47.62 -42.59 -1.34
C ALA A 262 48.13 -42.62 -2.79
N THR A 263 48.91 -41.60 -3.16
CA THR A 263 49.59 -41.52 -4.45
C THR A 263 50.62 -42.67 -4.55
N PRO A 264 50.68 -43.45 -5.63
CA PRO A 264 51.73 -44.45 -5.82
C PRO A 264 53.09 -43.76 -5.86
N ALA A 265 54.10 -44.41 -5.21
CA ALA A 265 55.46 -43.93 -5.16
C ALA A 265 56.02 -43.69 -6.57
N ALA A 266 56.62 -42.53 -6.77
CA ALA A 266 57.20 -42.15 -8.03
C ALA A 266 58.46 -43.02 -8.34
N THR A 267 58.52 -43.55 -9.55
CA THR A 267 59.67 -44.20 -10.14
C THR A 267 60.78 -43.13 -10.35
N PRO A 268 62.08 -43.42 -10.04
CA PRO A 268 63.11 -42.43 -10.18
C PRO A 268 63.35 -42.06 -11.64
N THR A 269 63.27 -40.77 -11.94
CA THR A 269 63.53 -40.15 -13.24
C THR A 269 65.02 -40.03 -13.47
N PRO A 270 65.58 -40.30 -14.65
CA PRO A 270 67.02 -40.08 -14.93
C PRO A 270 67.38 -38.60 -14.94
N THR A 271 68.58 -38.30 -14.47
CA THR A 271 69.22 -37.00 -14.34
C THR A 271 69.26 -36.27 -15.70
N PRO A 272 68.81 -35.02 -15.81
CA PRO A 272 68.96 -34.27 -17.05
C PRO A 272 70.34 -33.69 -17.21
N THR A 273 70.90 -33.80 -18.40
CA THR A 273 72.07 -33.17 -18.93
C THR A 273 71.94 -31.66 -19.05
N ALA A 274 72.91 -30.90 -18.67
CA ALA A 274 72.88 -29.43 -18.66
C ALA A 274 72.68 -28.86 -20.08
N THR A 275 71.78 -27.90 -20.19
CA THR A 275 71.54 -27.11 -21.38
C THR A 275 72.05 -25.67 -21.20
N PRO A 276 72.61 -25.04 -22.21
CA PRO A 276 73.32 -23.77 -22.08
C PRO A 276 72.43 -22.57 -21.83
N THR A 277 73.02 -21.61 -21.06
CA THR A 277 72.48 -20.33 -20.66
C THR A 277 72.00 -19.46 -21.84
N ALA A 278 70.75 -19.01 -21.85
CA ALA A 278 70.28 -17.99 -22.75
C ALA A 278 70.48 -16.58 -22.21
N SER A 279 70.90 -15.70 -23.10
CA SER A 279 71.23 -14.27 -22.93
C SER A 279 70.03 -13.44 -22.46
N PRO A 280 70.19 -12.33 -21.69
CA PRO A 280 69.11 -11.55 -21.14
C PRO A 280 68.42 -10.72 -22.24
N ALA A 281 67.09 -10.75 -22.23
CA ALA A 281 66.20 -9.94 -23.07
C ALA A 281 66.09 -8.51 -22.54
N ALA A 282 65.98 -7.58 -23.47
CA ALA A 282 65.95 -6.14 -23.26
C ALA A 282 64.79 -5.63 -22.41
N THR A 283 65.11 -4.63 -21.57
CA THR A 283 64.21 -3.84 -20.70
C THR A 283 63.16 -3.10 -21.56
N ALA A 284 61.90 -3.31 -21.23
CA ALA A 284 60.78 -2.56 -21.84
C ALA A 284 60.72 -1.16 -21.23
N THR A 285 60.60 -0.17 -22.09
CA THR A 285 60.40 1.26 -21.79
C THR A 285 59.01 1.51 -21.18
N PRO A 286 58.86 2.34 -20.12
CA PRO A 286 57.55 2.64 -19.57
C PRO A 286 56.71 3.51 -20.52
N ALA A 287 55.42 3.14 -20.66
CA ALA A 287 54.42 3.88 -21.43
C ALA A 287 54.09 5.22 -20.74
N ALA A 288 53.93 6.26 -21.54
CA ALA A 288 53.62 7.61 -21.12
C ALA A 288 52.24 7.70 -20.44
N THR A 289 52.20 8.39 -19.29
CA THR A 289 50.99 8.75 -18.56
C THR A 289 50.16 9.74 -19.37
N ALA A 290 48.91 9.40 -19.68
CA ALA A 290 47.96 10.30 -20.31
C ALA A 290 47.54 11.39 -19.33
N THR A 291 47.78 12.65 -19.68
CA THR A 291 47.33 13.85 -18.98
C THR A 291 45.82 14.04 -19.22
N VAL A 292 45.01 14.01 -18.14
CA VAL A 292 43.60 14.29 -18.19
C VAL A 292 43.41 15.80 -18.29
N THR A 293 42.87 16.27 -19.43
CA THR A 293 42.46 17.66 -19.60
C THR A 293 41.20 17.95 -18.79
N PRO A 294 41.13 19.01 -17.99
CA PRO A 294 39.91 19.36 -17.25
C PRO A 294 38.84 19.85 -18.21
N ALA A 295 37.58 19.37 -17.94
CA ALA A 295 36.38 19.79 -18.65
C ALA A 295 36.10 21.29 -18.42
N PRO A 296 35.54 22.02 -19.40
CA PRO A 296 35.24 23.44 -19.27
C PRO A 296 34.10 23.65 -18.23
N THR A 297 34.34 24.56 -17.30
CA THR A 297 33.36 25.08 -16.34
C THR A 297 32.26 25.83 -17.09
N VAL A 298 31.03 25.34 -16.99
CA VAL A 298 29.86 26.07 -17.53
C VAL A 298 29.57 27.22 -16.59
N ALA A 299 29.57 28.45 -17.12
CA ALA A 299 29.17 29.65 -16.37
C ALA A 299 27.67 29.61 -16.06
N PRO A 300 27.25 30.15 -14.90
CA PRO A 300 25.84 30.20 -14.55
C PRO A 300 25.08 31.14 -15.50
N THR A 301 24.11 30.59 -16.23
CA THR A 301 23.16 31.37 -17.01
C THR A 301 22.21 32.09 -16.05
N THR A 302 22.20 33.40 -16.06
CA THR A 302 21.26 34.24 -15.36
C THR A 302 19.83 33.92 -15.79
N ALA A 303 18.97 33.54 -14.82
CA ALA A 303 17.55 33.37 -15.05
C ALA A 303 16.91 34.70 -15.52
N PRO A 304 16.00 34.67 -16.52
CA PRO A 304 15.26 35.85 -16.88
C PRO A 304 14.30 36.26 -15.76
N THR A 305 14.39 37.52 -15.36
CA THR A 305 13.45 38.17 -14.44
C THR A 305 12.05 38.09 -15.02
N ALA A 306 11.14 37.40 -14.37
CA ALA A 306 9.74 37.35 -14.73
C ALA A 306 9.14 38.75 -14.56
N ALA A 307 8.66 39.34 -15.66
CA ALA A 307 7.90 40.58 -15.66
C ALA A 307 6.59 40.34 -14.89
N ALA A 308 6.32 41.23 -13.91
CA ALA A 308 5.05 41.22 -13.16
C ALA A 308 3.88 41.46 -14.12
N SER A 309 2.98 40.50 -14.21
CA SER A 309 1.70 40.64 -14.89
C SER A 309 0.84 41.65 -14.09
N PRO A 310 0.10 42.55 -14.76
CA PRO A 310 -0.75 43.51 -14.06
C PRO A 310 -1.90 42.79 -13.37
N VAL A 311 -2.11 43.10 -12.08
CA VAL A 311 -3.23 42.63 -11.27
C VAL A 311 -4.52 43.10 -11.93
N ALA A 312 -5.31 42.16 -12.45
CA ALA A 312 -6.67 42.46 -12.94
C ALA A 312 -7.53 42.85 -11.74
N LYS A 313 -8.02 44.11 -11.77
CA LYS A 313 -8.94 44.67 -10.81
C LYS A 313 -10.26 43.90 -10.89
N LEU A 314 -10.63 43.21 -9.82
CA LEU A 314 -11.95 42.58 -9.68
C LEU A 314 -13.04 43.63 -9.78
N PRO A 315 -14.12 43.45 -10.55
CA PRO A 315 -15.27 44.33 -10.50
C PRO A 315 -15.94 44.18 -9.12
N SER A 316 -16.22 45.31 -8.47
CA SER A 316 -17.04 45.39 -7.26
C SER A 316 -18.44 44.90 -7.59
N THR A 317 -18.86 43.77 -7.08
CA THR A 317 -20.25 43.35 -7.10
C THR A 317 -21.03 44.16 -6.09
N SER A 318 -21.94 45.01 -6.62
CA SER A 318 -22.98 45.65 -5.85
C SER A 318 -23.82 44.59 -5.14
N THR A 319 -24.16 44.84 -3.88
CA THR A 319 -25.17 44.15 -3.10
C THR A 319 -26.48 44.08 -3.85
N GLY A 320 -26.75 42.92 -4.52
CA GLY A 320 -28.05 42.60 -5.07
C GLY A 320 -28.75 41.61 -4.10
N ASP A 321 -29.88 42.04 -3.57
CA ASP A 321 -30.80 41.25 -2.79
C ASP A 321 -31.07 39.88 -3.44
N LEU A 322 -30.64 38.79 -2.77
CA LEU A 322 -31.08 37.42 -3.11
C LEU A 322 -32.38 37.13 -2.36
N SER A 323 -33.50 37.70 -2.82
CA SER A 323 -34.83 37.21 -2.47
C SER A 323 -35.09 35.93 -3.24
N ILE A 324 -34.91 34.78 -2.60
CA ILE A 324 -35.34 33.50 -3.08
C ILE A 324 -36.86 33.49 -3.05
N PRO A 325 -37.57 33.28 -4.17
CA PRO A 325 -39.03 33.24 -4.15
C PRO A 325 -39.51 32.04 -3.33
N LEU A 326 -40.33 32.33 -2.33
CA LEU A 326 -40.98 31.38 -1.39
C LEU A 326 -41.75 30.24 -2.07
N ALA A 327 -41.96 30.32 -3.37
CA ALA A 327 -42.68 29.32 -4.17
C ALA A 327 -41.92 27.99 -4.37
N LEU A 328 -40.58 27.98 -4.25
CA LEU A 328 -39.82 26.73 -4.47
C LEU A 328 -39.71 25.84 -3.22
N LEU A 329 -39.99 26.40 -2.04
CA LEU A 329 -39.96 25.64 -0.78
C LEU A 329 -41.21 24.81 -0.53
N VAL A 330 -42.34 25.21 -1.13
CA VAL A 330 -43.62 24.53 -0.94
C VAL A 330 -43.75 23.24 -1.77
N VAL A 331 -43.03 23.15 -2.90
CA VAL A 331 -43.09 21.96 -3.77
C VAL A 331 -42.29 20.79 -3.19
N LEU A 332 -41.23 21.07 -2.40
CA LEU A 332 -40.41 20.01 -1.80
C LEU A 332 -41.10 19.34 -0.59
N LEU A 333 -41.98 20.04 0.12
CA LEU A 333 -42.69 19.50 1.29
C LEU A 333 -44.00 18.77 0.92
N ALA A 334 -44.57 19.04 -0.25
CA ALA A 334 -45.78 18.33 -0.73
C ALA A 334 -45.47 16.93 -1.30
N GLY A 335 -44.23 16.66 -1.74
CA GLY A 335 -43.81 15.37 -2.29
C GLY A 335 -43.62 14.27 -1.23
N ILE A 336 -43.37 14.62 0.02
CA ILE A 336 -43.09 13.65 1.10
C ILE A 336 -44.38 13.21 1.82
N GLY A 337 -45.43 14.02 1.77
CA GLY A 337 -46.71 13.74 2.45
C GLY A 337 -47.61 12.71 1.76
N LEU A 338 -47.42 12.42 0.46
CA LEU A 338 -48.33 11.57 -0.32
C LEU A 338 -47.88 10.10 -0.40
N PHE A 339 -46.73 9.73 0.14
CA PHE A 339 -46.26 8.33 0.12
C PHE A 339 -46.64 7.51 1.37
N MET A 340 -47.23 8.13 2.40
CA MET A 340 -47.58 7.48 3.68
C MET A 340 -49.04 7.05 3.82
N LEU A 341 -49.88 7.22 2.80
CA LEU A 341 -51.33 6.97 2.91
C LEU A 341 -51.88 5.85 2.01
N ARG A 342 -51.02 4.87 1.63
CA ARG A 342 -51.53 3.73 0.87
C ARG A 342 -51.02 2.40 1.42
N SER A 343 -51.56 2.00 2.57
CA SER A 343 -51.48 0.63 3.07
C SER A 343 -52.88 -0.01 2.96
N PRO A 344 -53.08 -1.04 2.12
CA PRO A 344 -54.37 -1.74 2.10
C PRO A 344 -54.42 -2.72 3.26
N GLY A 345 -55.38 -2.51 4.14
CA GLY A 345 -55.76 -3.44 5.18
C GLY A 345 -56.11 -4.81 4.63
N ARG A 346 -55.53 -5.87 5.17
CA ARG A 346 -56.01 -7.24 5.04
C ARG A 346 -56.91 -7.55 6.21
N ARG A 347 -58.19 -7.81 5.90
CA ARG A 347 -59.18 -8.46 6.80
C ARG A 347 -59.09 -9.98 6.63
N ALA A 348 -59.39 -10.63 7.74
CA ALA A 348 -59.71 -12.01 8.06
C ALA A 348 -58.53 -12.88 8.40
#